data_e5283a10949042b11cb03846caa2e396
#
_entry.id   e5283a10949042b11cb03846caa2e396
#
_cell.length_a   1.000
_cell.length_b   1.000
_cell.length_c   1.000
_cell.angle_alpha   90.00
_cell.angle_beta   90.00
_cell.angle_gamma   90.00
#
_symmetry.space_group_name_H-M   'P 1'
#
loop_
_entity.id
_entity.type
_entity.pdbx_description
1 polymer ?
#
loop_
_entity_poly.entity_id
_entity_poly.type
_entity_poly.pdbx_seq_one_letter_code
_entity_poly.pdbx_strand_id
1 'polypeptide(L)'
;MSSSPPPAGGPSGVSDEGPAVLVTGATGFLGKSLVHRLLSRAPRVRVLVRSPAKAHVLADAGAEVVLGEITDRSAVTRAVDGVGVVYHLAGRLLRPDVPASEYRRTHVEGTAVMLDACVSSSRIARFVHCSTTGVLGVTGELPADENAPMRPTNVYEETKAEAELAVREAVACGFPAVIPRPGLVYGPGDLHLLPFFHTVLGRRFRPIGPHAVWLHPIYIDDLIEGLLRCGYHAGATGECFHLAGREPVSLAELAAAIARAGGSRVPAGHIPLLAAHALATLGDVLPAKLRRSAPLTRSRLEFLTSSRIYDVTKAQQMLDFEARTDLGTGAAMTIAWYRSEGYLPLATDHGAGLEA
;
A
#
# COMPACT_ATOMS: atom_id res chain seq x y z
N MET A 1 -22.23 -51.60 51.22
CA MET A 1 -20.93 -51.15 50.65
C MET A 1 -21.19 -50.57 49.24
N SER A 2 -21.38 -49.29 49.19
CA SER A 2 -21.72 -48.57 47.95
C SER A 2 -20.43 -47.94 47.42
N SER A 3 -19.93 -48.37 46.26
CA SER A 3 -18.78 -47.80 45.56
C SER A 3 -19.26 -46.80 44.55
N SER A 4 -18.96 -45.54 44.80
CA SER A 4 -19.13 -44.46 43.83
C SER A 4 -18.13 -44.56 42.70
N PRO A 5 -18.50 -44.26 41.42
CA PRO A 5 -17.55 -44.22 40.32
C PRO A 5 -16.73 -42.93 40.36
N PRO A 6 -15.50 -42.92 39.80
CA PRO A 6 -14.65 -41.72 39.73
C PRO A 6 -15.23 -40.67 38.75
N PRO A 7 -14.89 -39.38 38.93
CA PRO A 7 -15.38 -38.33 38.05
C PRO A 7 -14.74 -38.48 36.66
N ALA A 8 -15.61 -38.38 35.64
CA ALA A 8 -15.18 -38.32 34.25
C ALA A 8 -14.31 -37.09 34.01
N GLY A 9 -13.11 -37.31 33.57
CA GLY A 9 -12.22 -36.26 33.07
C GLY A 9 -12.88 -35.56 31.89
N GLY A 10 -13.10 -34.27 32.02
CA GLY A 10 -13.57 -33.43 30.93
C GLY A 10 -12.59 -33.44 29.76
N PRO A 11 -13.04 -33.29 28.54
CA PRO A 11 -12.17 -33.22 27.39
C PRO A 11 -11.32 -31.97 27.52
N SER A 12 -9.99 -32.15 27.54
CA SER A 12 -9.04 -31.09 27.30
C SER A 12 -9.32 -30.55 25.89
N GLY A 13 -9.97 -29.39 25.82
CA GLY A 13 -10.23 -28.69 24.58
C GLY A 13 -8.90 -28.28 23.95
N VAL A 14 -8.38 -29.10 23.05
CA VAL A 14 -7.49 -28.63 21.99
C VAL A 14 -8.41 -27.84 21.05
N SER A 15 -8.40 -26.53 21.18
CA SER A 15 -9.04 -25.65 20.21
C SER A 15 -8.39 -25.92 18.85
N ASP A 16 -9.15 -26.46 17.93
CA ASP A 16 -8.79 -26.71 16.52
C ASP A 16 -8.77 -25.34 15.77
N GLU A 17 -8.02 -24.39 16.33
CA GLU A 17 -7.81 -23.09 15.73
C GLU A 17 -6.67 -23.23 14.73
N GLY A 18 -7.00 -23.14 13.44
CA GLY A 18 -6.01 -23.12 12.36
C GLY A 18 -4.90 -22.06 12.59
N PRO A 19 -3.81 -22.11 11.84
CA PRO A 19 -2.69 -21.21 12.02
C PRO A 19 -3.11 -19.75 11.86
N ALA A 20 -2.60 -18.87 12.71
CA ALA A 20 -2.88 -17.45 12.67
C ALA A 20 -2.32 -16.79 11.41
N VAL A 21 -2.96 -15.69 10.97
CA VAL A 21 -2.45 -14.79 9.93
C VAL A 21 -1.85 -13.57 10.61
N LEU A 22 -0.57 -13.27 10.34
CA LEU A 22 0.12 -12.09 10.87
C LEU A 22 0.11 -10.95 9.84
N VAL A 23 -0.26 -9.75 10.29
CA VAL A 23 -0.13 -8.53 9.49
C VAL A 23 0.79 -7.54 10.21
N THR A 24 1.88 -7.15 9.54
CA THR A 24 2.70 -6.01 9.96
C THR A 24 2.29 -4.75 9.20
N GLY A 25 2.51 -3.57 9.76
CA GLY A 25 2.00 -2.34 9.14
C GLY A 25 0.47 -2.19 9.23
N ALA A 26 -0.19 -2.94 10.10
CA ALA A 26 -1.64 -3.02 10.27
C ALA A 26 -2.34 -1.67 10.55
N THR A 27 -1.62 -0.67 11.04
CA THR A 27 -2.15 0.69 11.31
C THR A 27 -2.01 1.66 10.14
N GLY A 28 -1.37 1.22 9.05
CA GLY A 28 -1.23 1.99 7.81
C GLY A 28 -2.46 1.88 6.90
N PHE A 29 -2.43 2.59 5.78
CA PHE A 29 -3.52 2.62 4.80
C PHE A 29 -3.88 1.20 4.31
N LEU A 30 -2.94 0.48 3.71
CA LEU A 30 -3.16 -0.88 3.23
C LEU A 30 -3.45 -1.87 4.37
N GLY A 31 -2.71 -1.74 5.47
CA GLY A 31 -2.81 -2.67 6.59
C GLY A 31 -4.17 -2.66 7.26
N LYS A 32 -4.78 -1.49 7.47
CA LYS A 32 -6.12 -1.38 8.03
C LYS A 32 -7.16 -2.10 7.16
N SER A 33 -7.14 -1.85 5.86
CA SER A 33 -8.06 -2.45 4.90
C SER A 33 -7.87 -3.96 4.82
N LEU A 34 -6.61 -4.44 4.83
CA LEU A 34 -6.31 -5.87 4.83
C LEU A 34 -6.78 -6.55 6.12
N VAL A 35 -6.48 -5.97 7.30
CA VAL A 35 -6.92 -6.53 8.59
C VAL A 35 -8.43 -6.63 8.64
N HIS A 36 -9.15 -5.57 8.27
CA HIS A 36 -10.61 -5.59 8.23
C HIS A 36 -11.15 -6.73 7.35
N ARG A 37 -10.55 -6.95 6.19
CA ARG A 37 -10.95 -8.03 5.27
C ARG A 37 -10.58 -9.41 5.81
N LEU A 38 -9.44 -9.56 6.49
CA LEU A 38 -8.98 -10.82 7.08
C LEU A 38 -9.83 -11.23 8.29
N LEU A 39 -10.26 -10.30 9.13
CA LEU A 39 -11.12 -10.61 10.30
C LEU A 39 -12.43 -11.29 9.94
N SER A 40 -12.92 -11.12 8.70
CA SER A 40 -14.09 -11.82 8.19
C SER A 40 -13.80 -13.14 7.48
N ARG A 41 -12.52 -13.48 7.25
CA ARG A 41 -12.11 -14.63 6.41
C ARG A 41 -11.16 -15.60 7.09
N ALA A 42 -10.40 -15.16 8.07
CA ALA A 42 -9.41 -15.98 8.79
C ALA A 42 -9.84 -16.21 10.23
N PRO A 43 -9.58 -17.40 10.78
CA PRO A 43 -10.00 -17.75 12.15
C PRO A 43 -9.27 -16.88 13.20
N ARG A 44 -8.02 -16.53 12.93
CA ARG A 44 -7.19 -15.73 13.84
C ARG A 44 -6.34 -14.73 13.05
N VAL A 45 -6.48 -13.46 13.37
CA VAL A 45 -5.67 -12.38 12.77
C VAL A 45 -4.83 -11.74 13.85
N ARG A 46 -3.51 -11.80 13.69
CA ARG A 46 -2.53 -11.18 14.59
C ARG A 46 -1.90 -9.97 13.93
N VAL A 47 -1.61 -8.95 14.73
CA VAL A 47 -1.01 -7.71 14.24
C VAL A 47 0.20 -7.32 15.09
N LEU A 48 1.30 -6.91 14.46
CA LEU A 48 2.44 -6.29 15.14
C LEU A 48 2.32 -4.78 15.05
N VAL A 49 2.19 -4.11 16.19
CA VAL A 49 1.85 -2.67 16.30
C VAL A 49 2.79 -1.97 17.27
N ARG A 50 3.32 -0.80 16.87
CA ARG A 50 4.22 0.01 17.71
C ARG A 50 3.50 0.87 18.75
N SER A 51 2.31 1.35 18.42
CA SER A 51 1.59 2.34 19.20
C SER A 51 0.48 1.68 20.04
N PRO A 52 0.55 1.74 21.38
CA PRO A 52 -0.53 1.21 22.23
C PRO A 52 -1.90 1.84 21.91
N ALA A 53 -1.94 3.15 21.66
CA ALA A 53 -3.18 3.85 21.34
C ALA A 53 -3.86 3.36 20.05
N LYS A 54 -3.07 2.91 19.04
CA LYS A 54 -3.60 2.32 17.81
C LYS A 54 -3.90 0.81 17.96
N ALA A 55 -3.31 0.18 18.97
CA ALA A 55 -3.51 -1.22 19.25
C ALA A 55 -4.94 -1.51 19.72
N HIS A 56 -5.52 -0.65 20.57
CA HIS A 56 -6.88 -0.83 21.07
C HIS A 56 -7.91 -0.95 19.96
N VAL A 57 -7.85 -0.08 18.95
CA VAL A 57 -8.80 -0.10 17.81
C VAL A 57 -8.76 -1.45 17.06
N LEU A 58 -7.58 -2.06 16.93
CA LEU A 58 -7.43 -3.34 16.26
C LEU A 58 -7.84 -4.51 17.16
N ALA A 59 -7.58 -4.41 18.46
CA ALA A 59 -8.03 -5.40 19.46
C ALA A 59 -9.56 -5.38 19.56
N ASP A 60 -10.19 -4.22 19.63
CA ASP A 60 -11.65 -4.06 19.68
C ASP A 60 -12.31 -4.62 18.41
N ALA A 61 -11.61 -4.56 17.27
CA ALA A 61 -12.04 -5.19 16.03
C ALA A 61 -11.84 -6.72 16.00
N GLY A 62 -11.22 -7.34 17.01
CA GLY A 62 -11.01 -8.78 17.13
C GLY A 62 -9.62 -9.28 16.72
N ALA A 63 -8.64 -8.40 16.49
CA ALA A 63 -7.27 -8.83 16.19
C ALA A 63 -6.46 -9.14 17.46
N GLU A 64 -5.62 -10.18 17.41
CA GLU A 64 -4.60 -10.44 18.44
C GLU A 64 -3.47 -9.41 18.28
N VAL A 65 -3.22 -8.62 19.31
CA VAL A 65 -2.21 -7.56 19.25
C VAL A 65 -0.91 -7.97 19.91
N VAL A 66 0.19 -7.88 19.16
CA VAL A 66 1.56 -7.92 19.70
C VAL A 66 2.13 -6.51 19.63
N LEU A 67 2.52 -5.96 20.79
CA LEU A 67 3.19 -4.66 20.86
C LEU A 67 4.70 -4.84 20.62
N GLY A 68 5.23 -4.02 19.71
CA GLY A 68 6.66 -3.98 19.39
C GLY A 68 6.96 -3.31 18.05
N GLU A 69 8.22 -2.99 17.84
CA GLU A 69 8.74 -2.50 16.57
C GLU A 69 9.15 -3.65 15.65
N ILE A 70 9.13 -3.41 14.34
CA ILE A 70 9.53 -4.42 13.34
C ILE A 70 11.02 -4.80 13.43
N THR A 71 11.83 -3.97 14.05
CA THR A 71 13.27 -4.22 14.32
C THR A 71 13.53 -4.86 15.67
N ASP A 72 12.50 -5.04 16.51
CA ASP A 72 12.62 -5.76 17.80
C ASP A 72 12.47 -7.26 17.57
N ARG A 73 13.61 -7.97 17.58
CA ARG A 73 13.66 -9.43 17.38
C ARG A 73 12.73 -10.19 18.32
N SER A 74 12.67 -9.78 19.59
CA SER A 74 11.82 -10.43 20.60
C SER A 74 10.34 -10.25 20.29
N ALA A 75 9.91 -9.04 19.95
CA ALA A 75 8.51 -8.76 19.55
C ALA A 75 8.14 -9.50 18.26
N VAL A 76 9.02 -9.51 17.27
CA VAL A 76 8.82 -10.22 16.01
C VAL A 76 8.71 -11.73 16.21
N THR A 77 9.58 -12.33 17.02
CA THR A 77 9.51 -13.76 17.34
C THR A 77 8.17 -14.11 18.01
N ARG A 78 7.71 -13.31 18.98
CA ARG A 78 6.39 -13.53 19.59
C ARG A 78 5.25 -13.33 18.58
N ALA A 79 5.40 -12.39 17.63
CA ALA A 79 4.38 -12.17 16.62
C ALA A 79 4.27 -13.34 15.62
N VAL A 80 5.38 -13.97 15.27
CA VAL A 80 5.47 -15.09 14.29
C VAL A 80 5.04 -16.44 14.91
N ASP A 81 5.07 -16.58 16.23
CA ASP A 81 4.75 -17.85 16.89
C ASP A 81 3.34 -18.34 16.56
N GLY A 82 3.23 -19.58 16.06
CA GLY A 82 1.95 -20.20 15.66
C GLY A 82 1.29 -19.60 14.41
N VAL A 83 2.04 -18.80 13.62
CA VAL A 83 1.56 -18.17 12.39
C VAL A 83 1.80 -19.08 11.19
N GLY A 84 0.84 -19.14 10.27
CA GLY A 84 0.98 -19.85 8.99
C GLY A 84 1.16 -18.92 7.80
N VAL A 85 0.54 -17.72 7.82
CA VAL A 85 0.63 -16.75 6.74
C VAL A 85 1.05 -15.39 7.30
N VAL A 86 2.04 -14.76 6.68
CA VAL A 86 2.52 -13.42 7.04
C VAL A 86 2.27 -12.44 5.90
N TYR A 87 1.58 -11.33 6.19
CA TYR A 87 1.52 -10.16 5.32
C TYR A 87 2.43 -9.07 5.87
N HIS A 88 3.60 -8.93 5.26
CA HIS A 88 4.60 -7.95 5.66
C HIS A 88 4.39 -6.63 4.89
N LEU A 89 3.55 -5.75 5.46
CA LEU A 89 3.23 -4.43 4.92
C LEU A 89 3.88 -3.27 5.69
N ALA A 90 4.71 -3.59 6.69
CA ALA A 90 5.42 -2.57 7.45
C ALA A 90 6.33 -1.75 6.53
N GLY A 91 6.08 -0.45 6.46
CA GLY A 91 6.82 0.47 5.60
C GLY A 91 6.52 1.92 5.93
N ARG A 92 7.29 2.82 5.33
CA ARG A 92 7.10 4.26 5.36
C ARG A 92 6.99 4.78 3.93
N LEU A 93 5.97 5.57 3.64
CA LEU A 93 5.89 6.29 2.36
C LEU A 93 6.90 7.44 2.34
N LEU A 94 7.33 7.82 1.12
CA LEU A 94 8.28 8.92 0.91
C LEU A 94 7.72 10.24 1.48
N ARG A 95 8.51 10.89 2.33
CA ARG A 95 8.20 12.19 2.94
C ARG A 95 9.46 13.03 3.07
N PRO A 96 9.39 14.33 2.77
CA PRO A 96 10.56 15.23 2.79
C PRO A 96 11.21 15.41 4.17
N ASP A 97 10.48 15.11 5.23
CA ASP A 97 10.87 15.33 6.64
C ASP A 97 11.38 14.06 7.33
N VAL A 98 11.46 12.93 6.62
CA VAL A 98 11.93 11.66 7.18
C VAL A 98 13.36 11.40 6.68
N PRO A 99 14.33 11.19 7.59
CA PRO A 99 15.71 10.91 7.21
C PRO A 99 15.84 9.52 6.55
N ALA A 100 16.83 9.37 5.68
CA ALA A 100 17.11 8.13 4.95
C ALA A 100 17.29 6.91 5.90
N SER A 101 17.89 7.12 7.07
CA SER A 101 18.08 6.07 8.08
C SER A 101 16.78 5.43 8.56
N GLU A 102 15.69 6.19 8.65
CA GLU A 102 14.40 5.67 9.07
C GLU A 102 13.74 4.77 8.02
N TYR A 103 13.99 5.03 6.73
CA TYR A 103 13.57 4.12 5.64
C TYR A 103 14.35 2.83 5.71
N ARG A 104 15.69 2.91 5.83
CA ARG A 104 16.57 1.74 5.94
C ARG A 104 16.20 0.89 7.16
N ARG A 105 16.02 1.51 8.32
CA ARG A 105 15.61 0.83 9.54
C ARG A 105 14.28 0.07 9.36
N THR A 106 13.28 0.72 8.73
CA THR A 106 11.96 0.09 8.59
C THR A 106 11.92 -0.95 7.47
N HIS A 107 12.47 -0.62 6.28
CA HIS A 107 12.34 -1.48 5.11
C HIS A 107 13.37 -2.60 5.09
N VAL A 108 14.65 -2.27 5.36
CA VAL A 108 15.75 -3.24 5.23
C VAL A 108 15.92 -4.04 6.51
N GLU A 109 16.22 -3.37 7.62
CA GLU A 109 16.47 -4.04 8.90
C GLU A 109 15.20 -4.74 9.41
N GLY A 110 14.03 -4.08 9.30
CA GLY A 110 12.75 -4.66 9.70
C GLY A 110 12.39 -5.90 8.88
N THR A 111 12.64 -5.89 7.57
CA THR A 111 12.42 -7.07 6.71
C THR A 111 13.39 -8.19 7.04
N ALA A 112 14.67 -7.88 7.30
CA ALA A 112 15.65 -8.88 7.69
C ALA A 112 15.26 -9.58 9.01
N VAL A 113 14.86 -8.81 10.04
CA VAL A 113 14.41 -9.38 11.33
C VAL A 113 13.17 -10.25 11.14
N MET A 114 12.23 -9.84 10.29
CA MET A 114 11.02 -10.62 9.98
C MET A 114 11.35 -11.91 9.23
N LEU A 115 12.24 -11.85 8.22
CA LEU A 115 12.71 -13.04 7.49
C LEU A 115 13.41 -14.03 8.41
N ASP A 116 14.35 -13.57 9.26
CA ASP A 116 15.06 -14.42 10.22
C ASP A 116 14.09 -15.20 11.11
N ALA A 117 13.06 -14.51 11.64
CA ALA A 117 12.07 -15.15 12.50
C ALA A 117 11.18 -16.14 11.73
N CYS A 118 10.79 -15.80 10.49
CA CYS A 118 9.93 -16.64 9.66
C CYS A 118 10.68 -17.88 9.13
N VAL A 119 11.92 -17.73 8.68
CA VAL A 119 12.77 -18.85 8.21
C VAL A 119 13.04 -19.83 9.34
N SER A 120 13.21 -19.34 10.57
CA SER A 120 13.40 -20.19 11.77
C SER A 120 12.12 -20.92 12.19
N SER A 121 10.95 -20.56 11.65
CA SER A 121 9.66 -21.16 11.95
C SER A 121 9.27 -22.16 10.85
N SER A 122 9.16 -23.45 11.21
CA SER A 122 8.70 -24.51 10.28
C SER A 122 7.21 -24.41 9.91
N ARG A 123 6.47 -23.48 10.49
CA ARG A 123 5.01 -23.33 10.31
C ARG A 123 4.61 -22.31 9.22
N ILE A 124 5.54 -21.48 8.75
CA ILE A 124 5.22 -20.47 7.73
C ILE A 124 4.99 -21.16 6.39
N ALA A 125 3.73 -21.18 5.98
CA ALA A 125 3.31 -21.69 4.68
C ALA A 125 3.36 -20.61 3.59
N ARG A 126 3.27 -19.33 3.98
CA ARG A 126 3.29 -18.19 3.04
C ARG A 126 3.79 -16.91 3.69
N PHE A 127 4.72 -16.24 3.01
CA PHE A 127 5.22 -14.90 3.37
C PHE A 127 4.95 -13.92 2.22
N VAL A 128 4.00 -13.00 2.41
CA VAL A 128 3.65 -11.97 1.42
C VAL A 128 4.43 -10.70 1.74
N HIS A 129 5.49 -10.42 0.97
CA HIS A 129 6.27 -9.19 1.10
C HIS A 129 5.71 -8.10 0.20
N CYS A 130 4.96 -7.17 0.76
CA CYS A 130 4.43 -6.04 -0.01
C CYS A 130 5.56 -5.08 -0.40
N SER A 131 6.07 -5.23 -1.63
CA SER A 131 7.04 -4.33 -2.26
C SER A 131 6.31 -3.13 -2.90
N THR A 132 6.78 -2.62 -4.02
CA THR A 132 6.19 -1.53 -4.80
C THR A 132 6.68 -1.60 -6.24
N THR A 133 5.85 -1.21 -7.20
CA THR A 133 6.32 -1.00 -8.57
C THR A 133 7.35 0.12 -8.68
N GLY A 134 7.43 1.00 -7.67
CA GLY A 134 8.45 2.06 -7.59
C GLY A 134 9.89 1.57 -7.64
N VAL A 135 10.18 0.29 -7.27
CA VAL A 135 11.52 -0.29 -7.39
C VAL A 135 12.04 -0.30 -8.84
N LEU A 136 11.14 -0.25 -9.83
CA LEU A 136 11.49 -0.17 -11.25
C LEU A 136 11.80 1.25 -11.71
N GLY A 137 11.46 2.26 -10.89
CA GLY A 137 11.63 3.67 -11.24
C GLY A 137 10.74 4.12 -12.39
N VAL A 138 11.30 4.91 -13.31
CA VAL A 138 10.61 5.41 -14.51
C VAL A 138 10.66 4.33 -15.59
N THR A 139 9.50 3.88 -16.07
CA THR A 139 9.39 2.81 -17.07
C THR A 139 9.27 3.33 -18.51
N GLY A 140 8.96 4.62 -18.69
CA GLY A 140 8.68 5.20 -19.99
C GLY A 140 7.27 4.85 -20.49
N GLU A 141 7.12 4.70 -21.79
CA GLU A 141 5.82 4.48 -22.46
C GLU A 141 5.49 3.00 -22.70
N LEU A 142 6.41 2.10 -22.44
CA LEU A 142 6.19 0.66 -22.57
C LEU A 142 5.96 0.03 -21.18
N PRO A 143 4.97 -0.88 -21.06
CA PRO A 143 4.73 -1.58 -19.82
C PRO A 143 5.95 -2.42 -19.40
N ALA A 144 6.45 -2.20 -18.18
CA ALA A 144 7.52 -3.02 -17.61
C ALA A 144 6.92 -4.27 -16.97
N ASP A 145 7.52 -5.44 -17.22
CA ASP A 145 7.19 -6.71 -16.57
C ASP A 145 7.96 -6.87 -15.24
N GLU A 146 7.70 -7.94 -14.51
CA GLU A 146 8.32 -8.23 -13.22
C GLU A 146 9.82 -8.54 -13.30
N ASN A 147 10.34 -8.84 -14.52
CA ASN A 147 11.76 -9.09 -14.77
C ASN A 147 12.53 -7.83 -15.17
N ALA A 148 11.83 -6.73 -15.39
CA ALA A 148 12.47 -5.45 -15.71
C ALA A 148 13.48 -5.07 -14.62
N PRO A 149 14.63 -4.48 -14.99
CA PRO A 149 15.67 -4.12 -14.04
C PRO A 149 15.19 -3.07 -13.04
N MET A 150 15.51 -3.25 -11.77
CA MET A 150 15.25 -2.26 -10.74
C MET A 150 16.10 -1.01 -10.98
N ARG A 151 15.45 0.17 -10.99
CA ARG A 151 16.08 1.49 -11.20
C ARG A 151 15.44 2.52 -10.27
N PRO A 152 15.52 2.32 -8.94
CA PRO A 152 14.91 3.21 -7.98
C PRO A 152 15.45 4.64 -8.12
N THR A 153 14.60 5.66 -7.91
CA THR A 153 14.91 7.07 -8.11
C THR A 153 14.99 7.88 -6.81
N ASN A 154 14.63 7.26 -5.69
CA ASN A 154 14.63 7.92 -4.38
C ASN A 154 14.86 6.91 -3.25
N VAL A 155 15.17 7.40 -2.06
CA VAL A 155 15.51 6.58 -0.89
C VAL A 155 14.40 5.58 -0.48
N TYR A 156 13.14 5.91 -0.69
CA TYR A 156 12.04 4.97 -0.43
C TYR A 156 12.12 3.79 -1.39
N GLU A 157 12.23 4.04 -2.68
CA GLU A 157 12.33 3.02 -3.72
C GLU A 157 13.61 2.19 -3.58
N GLU A 158 14.75 2.84 -3.26
CA GLU A 158 16.04 2.17 -3.01
C GLU A 158 15.94 1.17 -1.85
N THR A 159 15.43 1.61 -0.70
CA THR A 159 15.32 0.74 0.48
C THR A 159 14.26 -0.34 0.32
N LYS A 160 13.20 -0.10 -0.48
CA LYS A 160 12.22 -1.14 -0.85
C LYS A 160 12.84 -2.16 -1.81
N ALA A 161 13.66 -1.74 -2.77
CA ALA A 161 14.40 -2.64 -3.66
C ALA A 161 15.39 -3.52 -2.90
N GLU A 162 16.15 -2.95 -1.96
CA GLU A 162 17.08 -3.68 -1.11
C GLU A 162 16.35 -4.74 -0.24
N ALA A 163 15.23 -4.38 0.36
CA ALA A 163 14.40 -5.32 1.12
C ALA A 163 13.83 -6.43 0.23
N GLU A 164 13.38 -6.11 -0.97
CA GLU A 164 12.88 -7.09 -1.93
C GLU A 164 13.98 -8.08 -2.37
N LEU A 165 15.22 -7.61 -2.59
CA LEU A 165 16.34 -8.48 -2.93
C LEU A 165 16.61 -9.51 -1.83
N ALA A 166 16.56 -9.12 -0.55
CA ALA A 166 16.71 -10.06 0.58
C ALA A 166 15.59 -11.12 0.58
N VAL A 167 14.35 -10.75 0.23
CA VAL A 167 13.26 -11.72 0.10
C VAL A 167 13.48 -12.66 -1.08
N ARG A 168 13.98 -12.16 -2.21
CA ARG A 168 14.32 -12.99 -3.39
C ARG A 168 15.42 -13.99 -3.09
N GLU A 169 16.43 -13.61 -2.32
CA GLU A 169 17.48 -14.52 -1.83
C GLU A 169 16.89 -15.64 -0.96
N ALA A 170 15.96 -15.30 -0.05
CA ALA A 170 15.26 -16.31 0.74
C ALA A 170 14.43 -17.26 -0.13
N VAL A 171 13.73 -16.75 -1.15
CA VAL A 171 13.00 -17.55 -2.16
C VAL A 171 13.94 -18.52 -2.88
N ALA A 172 15.12 -18.06 -3.31
CA ALA A 172 16.12 -18.90 -3.97
C ALA A 172 16.62 -20.04 -3.06
N CYS A 173 16.55 -19.86 -1.73
CA CYS A 173 16.83 -20.89 -0.71
C CYS A 173 15.61 -21.75 -0.36
N GLY A 174 14.48 -21.61 -1.08
CA GLY A 174 13.27 -22.42 -0.89
C GLY A 174 12.25 -21.85 0.12
N PHE A 175 12.44 -20.61 0.60
CA PHE A 175 11.48 -19.97 1.50
C PHE A 175 10.18 -19.59 0.76
N PRO A 176 8.97 -19.91 1.30
CA PRO A 176 7.71 -19.77 0.58
C PRO A 176 7.20 -18.30 0.55
N ALA A 177 7.98 -17.39 -0.02
CA ALA A 177 7.59 -16.01 -0.16
C ALA A 177 6.93 -15.69 -1.51
N VAL A 178 6.16 -14.60 -1.55
CA VAL A 178 5.58 -13.97 -2.74
C VAL A 178 5.74 -12.46 -2.62
N ILE A 179 5.98 -11.80 -3.74
CA ILE A 179 6.36 -10.38 -3.76
C ILE A 179 5.35 -9.59 -4.61
N PRO A 180 4.20 -9.16 -4.06
CA PRO A 180 3.35 -8.20 -4.73
C PRO A 180 4.02 -6.83 -4.80
N ARG A 181 3.99 -6.21 -5.97
CA ARG A 181 4.41 -4.83 -6.26
C ARG A 181 3.17 -4.00 -6.60
N PRO A 182 2.54 -3.33 -5.64
CA PRO A 182 1.43 -2.41 -5.91
C PRO A 182 1.84 -1.26 -6.82
N GLY A 183 0.93 -0.86 -7.72
CA GLY A 183 0.99 0.38 -8.46
C GLY A 183 0.67 1.60 -7.59
N LEU A 184 0.16 2.67 -8.21
CA LEU A 184 -0.30 3.86 -7.49
C LEU A 184 -1.63 3.57 -6.79
N VAL A 185 -1.59 3.31 -5.49
CA VAL A 185 -2.79 2.96 -4.72
C VAL A 185 -3.57 4.20 -4.30
N TYR A 186 -4.89 4.17 -4.49
CA TYR A 186 -5.80 5.22 -4.05
C TYR A 186 -7.11 4.61 -3.50
N GLY A 187 -7.86 5.41 -2.73
CA GLY A 187 -9.13 4.97 -2.16
C GLY A 187 -9.37 5.53 -0.76
N PRO A 188 -10.48 5.14 -0.10
CA PRO A 188 -10.78 5.48 1.30
C PRO A 188 -9.61 5.13 2.24
N GLY A 189 -9.19 6.11 3.06
CA GLY A 189 -8.03 5.95 3.96
C GLY A 189 -6.71 6.47 3.41
N ASP A 190 -6.60 6.78 2.10
CA ASP A 190 -5.42 7.39 1.51
C ASP A 190 -5.31 8.87 1.84
N LEU A 191 -4.20 9.27 2.44
CA LEU A 191 -3.86 10.69 2.66
C LEU A 191 -2.68 11.14 1.79
N HIS A 192 -2.08 10.23 1.02
CA HIS A 192 -0.93 10.54 0.18
C HIS A 192 -1.35 11.34 -1.07
N LEU A 193 -2.42 10.92 -1.72
CA LEU A 193 -2.98 11.61 -2.89
C LEU A 193 -3.95 12.74 -2.55
N LEU A 194 -4.32 12.92 -1.28
CA LEU A 194 -5.20 14.01 -0.86
C LEU A 194 -4.77 15.40 -1.38
N PRO A 195 -3.48 15.81 -1.35
CA PRO A 195 -3.05 17.08 -1.92
C PRO A 195 -3.30 17.19 -3.44
N PHE A 196 -3.23 16.07 -4.17
CA PHE A 196 -3.54 16.03 -5.59
C PHE A 196 -5.05 16.24 -5.83
N PHE A 197 -5.89 15.54 -5.05
CA PHE A 197 -7.35 15.74 -5.08
C PHE A 197 -7.71 17.21 -4.78
N HIS A 198 -7.13 17.81 -3.73
CA HIS A 198 -7.33 19.24 -3.44
C HIS A 198 -6.96 20.16 -4.61
N THR A 199 -5.83 19.86 -5.26
CA THR A 199 -5.33 20.66 -6.39
C THR A 199 -6.28 20.58 -7.59
N VAL A 200 -6.79 19.37 -7.88
CA VAL A 200 -7.73 19.14 -8.99
C VAL A 200 -9.08 19.77 -8.69
N LEU A 201 -9.67 19.48 -7.53
CA LEU A 201 -10.99 19.99 -7.15
C LEU A 201 -11.00 21.51 -6.99
N GLY A 202 -9.89 22.09 -6.53
CA GLY A 202 -9.66 23.53 -6.45
C GLY A 202 -9.36 24.20 -7.80
N ARG A 203 -9.43 23.48 -8.93
CA ARG A 203 -9.20 23.99 -10.30
C ARG A 203 -7.80 24.58 -10.50
N ARG A 204 -6.79 24.07 -9.77
CA ARG A 204 -5.40 24.54 -9.83
C ARG A 204 -4.50 23.59 -10.61
N PHE A 205 -4.96 22.35 -10.86
CA PHE A 205 -4.17 21.36 -11.60
C PHE A 205 -4.08 21.74 -13.08
N ARG A 206 -2.86 21.68 -13.60
CA ARG A 206 -2.55 21.67 -15.04
C ARG A 206 -1.41 20.66 -15.27
N PRO A 207 -1.46 19.88 -16.36
CA PRO A 207 -0.33 19.05 -16.76
C PRO A 207 0.95 19.87 -16.90
N ILE A 208 2.10 19.23 -16.71
CA ILE A 208 3.41 19.84 -16.87
C ILE A 208 4.01 19.34 -18.19
N GLY A 209 4.39 20.26 -19.06
CA GLY A 209 4.91 19.92 -20.38
C GLY A 209 3.80 19.50 -21.37
N PRO A 210 4.18 19.25 -22.64
CA PRO A 210 3.23 18.93 -23.72
C PRO A 210 2.90 17.45 -23.84
N HIS A 211 3.68 16.57 -23.18
CA HIS A 211 3.56 15.12 -23.33
C HIS A 211 2.63 14.52 -22.27
N ALA A 212 1.92 13.46 -22.63
CA ALA A 212 1.16 12.68 -21.68
C ALA A 212 2.10 11.95 -20.70
N VAL A 213 1.76 12.00 -19.41
CA VAL A 213 2.41 11.22 -18.35
C VAL A 213 1.46 10.10 -17.96
N TRP A 214 1.93 8.88 -18.04
CA TRP A 214 1.12 7.70 -17.78
C TRP A 214 1.40 7.12 -16.40
N LEU A 215 0.35 6.78 -15.69
CA LEU A 215 0.35 6.17 -14.37
C LEU A 215 -0.47 4.89 -14.42
N HIS A 216 -0.23 4.01 -13.44
CA HIS A 216 -0.99 2.76 -13.32
C HIS A 216 -1.64 2.69 -11.92
N PRO A 217 -2.75 3.44 -11.70
CA PRO A 217 -3.44 3.46 -10.41
C PRO A 217 -4.19 2.16 -10.16
N ILE A 218 -4.32 1.79 -8.88
CA ILE A 218 -5.16 0.68 -8.41
C ILE A 218 -6.00 1.13 -7.22
N TYR A 219 -7.28 0.80 -7.24
CA TYR A 219 -8.18 1.07 -6.12
C TYR A 219 -7.87 0.13 -4.95
N ILE A 220 -7.99 0.65 -3.72
CA ILE A 220 -7.59 -0.06 -2.50
C ILE A 220 -8.22 -1.44 -2.36
N ASP A 221 -9.53 -1.60 -2.62
CA ASP A 221 -10.20 -2.89 -2.44
C ASP A 221 -9.74 -3.94 -3.45
N ASP A 222 -9.44 -3.53 -4.69
CA ASP A 222 -8.85 -4.41 -5.69
C ASP A 222 -7.44 -4.85 -5.27
N LEU A 223 -6.62 -3.91 -4.77
CA LEU A 223 -5.30 -4.27 -4.25
C LEU A 223 -5.40 -5.26 -3.09
N ILE A 224 -6.32 -5.06 -2.14
CA ILE A 224 -6.51 -5.98 -1.02
C ILE A 224 -6.89 -7.37 -1.51
N GLU A 225 -7.75 -7.49 -2.52
CA GLU A 225 -8.06 -8.79 -3.13
C GLU A 225 -6.81 -9.42 -3.78
N GLY A 226 -5.99 -8.64 -4.49
CA GLY A 226 -4.71 -9.11 -5.05
C GLY A 226 -3.73 -9.60 -3.97
N LEU A 227 -3.61 -8.87 -2.86
CA LEU A 227 -2.79 -9.27 -1.71
C LEU A 227 -3.29 -10.58 -1.08
N LEU A 228 -4.61 -10.73 -0.92
CA LEU A 228 -5.20 -11.97 -0.42
C LEU A 228 -4.88 -13.14 -1.35
N ARG A 229 -5.01 -12.97 -2.65
CA ARG A 229 -4.64 -14.00 -3.64
C ARG A 229 -3.17 -14.39 -3.54
N CYS A 230 -2.27 -13.42 -3.38
CA CYS A 230 -0.85 -13.70 -3.07
C CYS A 230 -0.68 -14.57 -1.82
N GLY A 231 -1.50 -14.39 -0.81
CA GLY A 231 -1.46 -15.16 0.44
C GLY A 231 -1.95 -16.60 0.30
N TYR A 232 -2.95 -16.85 -0.54
CA TYR A 232 -3.66 -18.13 -0.56
C TYR A 232 -3.57 -18.91 -1.88
N HIS A 233 -3.23 -18.26 -2.99
CA HIS A 233 -3.16 -18.95 -4.28
C HIS A 233 -1.94 -19.85 -4.37
N ALA A 234 -2.13 -21.13 -4.75
CA ALA A 234 -1.04 -22.10 -4.79
C ALA A 234 0.10 -21.70 -5.74
N GLY A 235 -0.23 -21.15 -6.90
CA GLY A 235 0.74 -20.70 -7.93
C GLY A 235 1.51 -19.42 -7.56
N ALA A 236 1.27 -18.80 -6.40
CA ALA A 236 1.93 -17.54 -6.05
C ALA A 236 3.33 -17.73 -5.44
N THR A 237 3.64 -18.93 -4.93
CA THR A 237 4.90 -19.17 -4.20
C THR A 237 6.13 -18.95 -5.07
N GLY A 238 7.07 -18.15 -4.56
CA GLY A 238 8.33 -17.85 -5.26
C GLY A 238 8.21 -16.71 -6.28
N GLU A 239 7.00 -16.20 -6.54
CA GLU A 239 6.73 -15.30 -7.63
C GLU A 239 6.65 -13.82 -7.20
N CYS A 240 6.93 -12.94 -8.15
CA CYS A 240 6.68 -11.52 -8.07
C CYS A 240 5.51 -11.16 -8.98
N PHE A 241 4.63 -10.25 -8.53
CA PHE A 241 3.46 -9.81 -9.29
C PHE A 241 3.29 -8.30 -9.25
N HIS A 242 3.06 -7.69 -10.39
CA HIS A 242 2.54 -6.34 -10.44
C HIS A 242 1.04 -6.35 -10.14
N LEU A 243 0.62 -5.61 -9.12
CA LEU A 243 -0.78 -5.39 -8.77
C LEU A 243 -1.15 -3.94 -9.08
N ALA A 244 -1.71 -3.71 -10.26
CA ALA A 244 -2.12 -2.39 -10.71
C ALA A 244 -3.54 -2.47 -11.30
N GLY A 245 -4.09 -1.33 -11.70
CA GLY A 245 -5.39 -1.25 -12.35
C GLY A 245 -5.41 -2.06 -13.66
N ARG A 246 -6.58 -2.20 -14.26
CA ARG A 246 -6.74 -2.95 -15.51
C ARG A 246 -5.90 -2.37 -16.64
N GLU A 247 -5.86 -1.03 -16.71
CA GLU A 247 -5.15 -0.30 -17.75
C GLU A 247 -4.42 0.92 -17.15
N PRO A 248 -3.27 1.31 -17.72
CA PRO A 248 -2.65 2.58 -17.36
C PRO A 248 -3.53 3.74 -17.83
N VAL A 249 -3.48 4.84 -17.11
CA VAL A 249 -4.20 6.08 -17.43
C VAL A 249 -3.25 7.26 -17.47
N SER A 250 -3.51 8.24 -18.31
CA SER A 250 -2.74 9.49 -18.26
C SER A 250 -3.07 10.27 -16.98
N LEU A 251 -2.11 11.05 -16.51
CA LEU A 251 -2.30 11.97 -15.38
C LEU A 251 -3.45 12.96 -15.64
N ALA A 252 -3.68 13.32 -16.90
CA ALA A 252 -4.80 14.18 -17.31
C ALA A 252 -6.15 13.46 -17.17
N GLU A 253 -6.24 12.19 -17.55
CA GLU A 253 -7.44 11.34 -17.36
C GLU A 253 -7.75 11.13 -15.89
N LEU A 254 -6.71 10.84 -15.07
CA LEU A 254 -6.86 10.74 -13.63
C LEU A 254 -7.41 12.04 -13.02
N ALA A 255 -6.83 13.18 -13.40
CA ALA A 255 -7.33 14.49 -12.95
C ALA A 255 -8.75 14.77 -13.43
N ALA A 256 -9.08 14.42 -14.68
CA ALA A 256 -10.42 14.59 -15.24
C ALA A 256 -11.46 13.71 -14.52
N ALA A 257 -11.12 12.46 -14.16
CA ALA A 257 -11.99 11.57 -13.41
C ALA A 257 -12.27 12.13 -12.00
N ILE A 258 -11.22 12.57 -11.28
CA ILE A 258 -11.35 13.24 -9.97
C ILE A 258 -12.22 14.50 -10.08
N ALA A 259 -11.98 15.34 -11.09
CA ALA A 259 -12.73 16.56 -11.28
C ALA A 259 -14.23 16.29 -11.53
N ARG A 260 -14.56 15.35 -12.44
CA ARG A 260 -15.95 14.94 -12.71
C ARG A 260 -16.63 14.39 -11.45
N ALA A 261 -15.97 13.47 -10.75
CA ALA A 261 -16.52 12.88 -9.54
C ALA A 261 -16.77 13.89 -8.41
N GLY A 262 -15.96 14.95 -8.35
CA GLY A 262 -16.11 16.02 -7.35
C GLY A 262 -16.95 17.22 -7.77
N GLY A 263 -17.55 17.21 -8.97
CA GLY A 263 -18.33 18.35 -9.49
C GLY A 263 -17.45 19.55 -9.91
N SER A 264 -16.20 19.29 -10.32
CA SER A 264 -15.23 20.30 -10.74
C SER A 264 -14.81 20.11 -12.21
N ARG A 265 -13.84 20.89 -12.66
CA ARG A 265 -13.25 20.77 -14.00
C ARG A 265 -11.75 21.01 -13.96
N VAL A 266 -11.01 20.36 -14.85
CA VAL A 266 -9.60 20.65 -15.08
C VAL A 266 -9.49 21.87 -16.00
N PRO A 267 -8.76 22.94 -15.61
CA PRO A 267 -8.53 24.09 -16.49
C PRO A 267 -7.70 23.70 -17.72
N ALA A 268 -7.96 24.35 -18.84
CA ALA A 268 -7.18 24.18 -20.07
C ALA A 268 -5.73 24.66 -19.92
N GLY A 269 -4.86 24.13 -20.79
CA GLY A 269 -3.44 24.50 -20.87
C GLY A 269 -2.53 23.62 -20.00
N HIS A 270 -1.23 23.88 -20.13
CA HIS A 270 -0.17 23.17 -19.39
C HIS A 270 0.82 24.16 -18.81
N ILE A 271 1.57 23.74 -17.80
CA ILE A 271 2.68 24.48 -17.20
C ILE A 271 3.94 24.18 -18.04
N PRO A 272 4.66 25.20 -18.58
CA PRO A 272 5.92 24.95 -19.27
C PRO A 272 6.92 24.24 -18.36
N LEU A 273 7.64 23.24 -18.90
CA LEU A 273 8.57 22.41 -18.14
C LEU A 273 9.66 23.24 -17.43
N LEU A 274 10.19 24.27 -18.11
CA LEU A 274 11.20 25.19 -17.53
C LEU A 274 10.66 25.93 -16.29
N ALA A 275 9.42 26.39 -16.35
CA ALA A 275 8.78 27.07 -15.22
C ALA A 275 8.56 26.10 -14.05
N ALA A 276 8.18 24.86 -14.33
CA ALA A 276 8.03 23.82 -13.33
C ALA A 276 9.35 23.46 -12.65
N HIS A 277 10.46 23.36 -13.41
CA HIS A 277 11.80 23.15 -12.86
C HIS A 277 12.26 24.31 -11.96
N ALA A 278 12.02 25.55 -12.36
CA ALA A 278 12.35 26.71 -11.53
C ALA A 278 11.58 26.70 -10.21
N LEU A 279 10.27 26.43 -10.25
CA LEU A 279 9.41 26.31 -9.06
C LEU A 279 9.85 25.15 -8.15
N ALA A 280 10.19 24.00 -8.71
CA ALA A 280 10.66 22.83 -7.96
C ALA A 280 11.99 23.12 -7.25
N THR A 281 12.91 23.80 -7.93
CA THR A 281 14.21 24.20 -7.35
C THR A 281 13.99 25.18 -6.18
N LEU A 282 13.12 26.17 -6.33
CA LEU A 282 12.74 27.07 -5.23
C LEU A 282 12.10 26.31 -4.06
N GLY A 283 11.23 25.34 -4.34
CA GLY A 283 10.60 24.50 -3.33
C GLY A 283 11.60 23.69 -2.51
N ASP A 284 12.69 23.21 -3.13
CA ASP A 284 13.71 22.40 -2.44
C ASP A 284 14.65 23.24 -1.56
N VAL A 285 14.83 24.52 -1.84
CA VAL A 285 15.66 25.44 -1.02
C VAL A 285 14.94 25.88 0.27
N LEU A 286 13.63 25.68 0.35
CA LEU A 286 12.86 26.04 1.54
C LEU A 286 13.27 25.18 2.75
N PRO A 287 13.25 25.77 3.98
CA PRO A 287 13.41 25.01 5.21
C PRO A 287 12.43 23.83 5.28
N ALA A 288 12.83 22.72 5.89
CA ALA A 288 12.07 21.47 5.92
C ALA A 288 10.59 21.64 6.33
N LYS A 289 10.29 22.54 7.27
CA LYS A 289 8.93 22.86 7.71
C LYS A 289 8.08 23.51 6.60
N LEU A 290 8.67 24.40 5.81
CA LEU A 290 8.00 25.13 4.71
C LEU A 290 7.97 24.30 3.42
N ARG A 291 8.92 23.38 3.24
CA ARG A 291 8.99 22.47 2.07
C ARG A 291 7.75 21.59 1.96
N ARG A 292 7.12 21.21 3.07
CA ARG A 292 5.85 20.46 3.07
C ARG A 292 4.74 21.22 2.36
N SER A 293 4.72 22.54 2.50
CA SER A 293 3.71 23.44 1.90
C SER A 293 4.13 23.96 0.52
N ALA A 294 5.34 23.61 0.04
CA ALA A 294 5.79 24.02 -1.28
C ALA A 294 4.86 23.42 -2.35
N PRO A 295 4.41 24.21 -3.32
CA PRO A 295 3.51 23.74 -4.37
C PRO A 295 4.18 22.67 -5.25
N LEU A 296 5.48 22.77 -5.46
CA LEU A 296 6.27 21.84 -6.26
C LEU A 296 7.67 21.64 -5.63
N THR A 297 8.13 20.37 -5.62
CA THR A 297 9.49 19.95 -5.26
C THR A 297 10.02 19.08 -6.39
N ARG A 298 11.30 18.80 -6.46
CA ARG A 298 11.88 17.92 -7.50
C ARG A 298 11.24 16.53 -7.50
N SER A 299 10.99 15.94 -6.35
CA SER A 299 10.32 14.64 -6.24
C SER A 299 8.87 14.67 -6.75
N ARG A 300 8.13 15.74 -6.45
CA ARG A 300 6.77 15.94 -7.02
C ARG A 300 6.82 16.20 -8.52
N LEU A 301 7.78 16.97 -8.98
CA LEU A 301 7.98 17.24 -10.41
C LEU A 301 8.26 15.95 -11.17
N GLU A 302 9.18 15.12 -10.67
CA GLU A 302 9.48 13.80 -11.25
C GLU A 302 8.21 12.93 -11.35
N PHE A 303 7.43 12.83 -10.28
CA PHE A 303 6.17 12.10 -10.29
C PHE A 303 5.18 12.63 -11.34
N LEU A 304 5.11 13.96 -11.51
CA LEU A 304 4.18 14.63 -12.44
C LEU A 304 4.68 14.66 -13.90
N THR A 305 5.90 14.23 -14.18
CA THR A 305 6.54 14.30 -15.51
C THR A 305 7.11 12.97 -16.01
N SER A 306 7.00 11.89 -15.20
CA SER A 306 7.58 10.60 -15.54
C SER A 306 6.52 9.51 -15.62
N SER A 307 6.48 8.80 -16.73
CA SER A 307 5.55 7.70 -16.95
C SER A 307 5.99 6.44 -16.20
N ARG A 308 5.02 5.74 -15.60
CA ARG A 308 5.21 4.53 -14.79
C ARG A 308 4.09 3.55 -15.12
N ILE A 309 4.35 2.65 -16.08
CA ILE A 309 3.40 1.68 -16.63
C ILE A 309 3.93 0.27 -16.40
N TYR A 310 3.04 -0.65 -16.05
CA TYR A 310 3.42 -2.02 -15.68
C TYR A 310 2.60 -3.04 -16.44
N ASP A 311 3.21 -4.15 -16.81
CA ASP A 311 2.50 -5.32 -17.29
C ASP A 311 1.85 -6.05 -16.11
N VAL A 312 0.55 -6.31 -16.17
CA VAL A 312 -0.24 -7.00 -15.14
C VAL A 312 -0.68 -8.38 -15.57
N THR A 313 -0.27 -8.83 -16.78
CA THR A 313 -0.69 -10.10 -17.40
C THR A 313 -0.35 -11.29 -16.51
N LYS A 314 0.79 -11.26 -15.84
CA LYS A 314 1.21 -12.35 -14.96
C LYS A 314 0.25 -12.54 -13.78
N ALA A 315 -0.19 -11.45 -13.16
CA ALA A 315 -1.18 -11.51 -12.08
C ALA A 315 -2.54 -12.03 -12.57
N GLN A 316 -2.94 -11.68 -13.79
CA GLN A 316 -4.16 -12.19 -14.41
C GLN A 316 -4.08 -13.71 -14.64
N GLN A 317 -2.98 -14.18 -15.22
CA GLN A 317 -2.81 -15.58 -15.60
C GLN A 317 -2.56 -16.52 -14.43
N MET A 318 -1.72 -16.09 -13.46
CA MET A 318 -1.26 -16.96 -12.38
C MET A 318 -2.05 -16.82 -11.10
N LEU A 319 -2.66 -15.65 -10.84
CA LEU A 319 -3.47 -15.40 -9.65
C LEU A 319 -4.97 -15.30 -9.95
N ASP A 320 -5.38 -15.40 -11.22
CA ASP A 320 -6.75 -15.08 -11.65
C ASP A 320 -7.20 -13.70 -11.11
N PHE A 321 -6.27 -12.75 -11.07
CA PHE A 321 -6.47 -11.42 -10.51
C PHE A 321 -6.63 -10.37 -11.60
N GLU A 322 -7.73 -9.64 -11.55
CA GLU A 322 -7.96 -8.46 -12.36
C GLU A 322 -8.61 -7.37 -11.49
N ALA A 323 -8.10 -6.15 -11.55
CA ALA A 323 -8.72 -5.00 -10.91
C ALA A 323 -10.09 -4.69 -11.57
N ARG A 324 -11.12 -4.48 -10.75
CA ARG A 324 -12.51 -4.34 -11.23
C ARG A 324 -13.07 -2.94 -11.10
N THR A 325 -12.49 -2.14 -10.22
CA THR A 325 -12.98 -0.78 -9.93
C THR A 325 -12.51 0.18 -11.03
N ASP A 326 -13.43 0.73 -11.77
CA ASP A 326 -13.12 1.77 -12.75
C ASP A 326 -12.70 3.08 -12.05
N LEU A 327 -11.94 3.90 -12.80
CA LEU A 327 -11.33 5.11 -12.28
C LEU A 327 -12.37 6.13 -11.76
N GLY A 328 -13.51 6.24 -12.42
CA GLY A 328 -14.59 7.18 -12.03
C GLY A 328 -15.23 6.77 -10.72
N THR A 329 -15.60 5.50 -10.59
CA THR A 329 -16.16 4.92 -9.37
C THR A 329 -15.18 5.03 -8.21
N GLY A 330 -13.91 4.65 -8.40
CA GLY A 330 -12.89 4.75 -7.36
C GLY A 330 -12.64 6.20 -6.91
N ALA A 331 -12.60 7.15 -7.85
CA ALA A 331 -12.47 8.57 -7.53
C ALA A 331 -13.66 9.10 -6.72
N ALA A 332 -14.89 8.72 -7.10
CA ALA A 332 -16.11 9.12 -6.39
C ALA A 332 -16.13 8.59 -4.94
N MET A 333 -15.81 7.31 -4.73
CA MET A 333 -15.73 6.70 -3.40
C MET A 333 -14.64 7.34 -2.54
N THR A 334 -13.49 7.66 -3.13
CA THR A 334 -12.39 8.35 -2.44
C THR A 334 -12.80 9.75 -1.99
N ILE A 335 -13.46 10.52 -2.87
CA ILE A 335 -13.96 11.86 -2.55
C ILE A 335 -15.05 11.80 -1.48
N ALA A 336 -15.97 10.84 -1.57
CA ALA A 336 -17.02 10.66 -0.56
C ALA A 336 -16.40 10.42 0.82
N TRP A 337 -15.38 9.56 0.90
CA TRP A 337 -14.64 9.33 2.14
C TRP A 337 -13.89 10.58 2.62
N TYR A 338 -13.19 11.31 1.75
CA TYR A 338 -12.53 12.56 2.15
C TYR A 338 -13.51 13.58 2.73
N ARG A 339 -14.74 13.61 2.19
CA ARG A 339 -15.80 14.50 2.69
C ARG A 339 -16.34 14.04 4.05
N SER A 340 -16.58 12.74 4.22
CA SER A 340 -17.07 12.20 5.51
C SER A 340 -16.07 12.39 6.66
N GLU A 341 -14.77 12.34 6.35
CA GLU A 341 -13.70 12.56 7.32
C GLU A 341 -13.32 14.06 7.49
N GLY A 342 -14.01 14.96 6.78
CA GLY A 342 -13.74 16.40 6.86
C GLY A 342 -12.46 16.88 6.15
N TYR A 343 -11.83 16.04 5.34
CA TYR A 343 -10.66 16.43 4.54
C TYR A 343 -11.02 17.27 3.31
N LEU A 344 -12.24 17.15 2.82
CA LEU A 344 -12.79 17.97 1.75
C LEU A 344 -14.10 18.60 2.21
N PRO A 345 -14.47 19.81 1.72
CA PRO A 345 -15.77 20.39 2.01
C PRO A 345 -16.88 19.48 1.50
N LEU A 346 -17.99 19.44 2.23
CA LEU A 346 -19.22 18.79 1.78
C LEU A 346 -19.63 19.37 0.41
N ALA A 347 -20.29 18.56 -0.43
CA ALA A 347 -20.87 19.07 -1.66
C ALA A 347 -21.90 20.15 -1.29
N THR A 348 -21.61 21.40 -1.57
CA THR A 348 -22.63 22.45 -1.54
C THR A 348 -23.56 22.16 -2.70
N ASP A 349 -24.87 22.09 -2.43
CA ASP A 349 -25.92 22.07 -3.46
C ASP A 349 -25.84 23.37 -4.29
N HIS A 350 -24.96 23.40 -5.28
CA HIS A 350 -24.95 24.45 -6.30
C HIS A 350 -25.93 24.10 -7.42
N GLY A 351 -27.19 23.83 -7.03
CA GLY A 351 -28.26 23.41 -7.95
C GLY A 351 -29.63 23.98 -7.67
N ALA A 352 -29.74 25.07 -6.87
CA ALA A 352 -31.02 25.73 -6.69
C ALA A 352 -30.82 27.28 -6.62
N GLY A 353 -30.74 27.91 -7.78
CA GLY A 353 -30.69 29.36 -7.78
C GLY A 353 -30.20 29.99 -9.07
N LEU A 354 -30.86 29.73 -10.19
CA LEU A 354 -30.85 30.60 -11.38
C LEU A 354 -32.04 30.24 -12.28
N GLU A 355 -33.23 30.41 -11.74
CA GLU A 355 -34.44 30.72 -12.49
C GLU A 355 -35.24 31.73 -11.65
N ALA A 356 -35.03 33.02 -11.90
CA ALA A 356 -35.95 34.11 -11.68
C ALA A 356 -35.47 35.31 -12.52
#